data_1f5ace741461ceb5e0a0319639f04693
#
_entry.id   1f5ace741461ceb5e0a0319639f04693
#
_cell.length_a   1.000
_cell.length_b   1.000
_cell.length_c   1.000
_cell.angle_alpha   90.00
_cell.angle_beta   90.00
_cell.angle_gamma   90.00
#
_symmetry.space_group_name_H-M   'P 1'
#
loop_
_entity.id
_entity.type
_entity.pdbx_description
1 polymer ?
#
loop_
_entity_poly.entity_id
_entity_poly.type
_entity_poly.pdbx_seq_one_letter_code
_entity_poly.pdbx_strand_id
1 'polypeptide(L)'
;GGVPMYLRTLHKLQKAASELGNCEIIVVTQYEEIASKAQESGVRVLINSHPERGISSSMQIGLAAAKESAACLFIVSDQPWLTTETIVNLVHKFQSEHKGMACTLLNDKTGNPCIFSRKYYQELQEITGDKGGKQIINRHPEDVAYLEIEDAKELVDVDTLYNDGRQ
;
A
#
# COMPACT_ATOMS: atom_id res chain seq x y z
N GLY A 1 12.88 3.97 22.32
CA GLY A 1 13.30 4.39 21.05
C GLY A 1 13.54 3.20 20.14
N GLY A 2 13.14 3.30 18.93
CA GLY A 2 13.31 2.26 17.96
C GLY A 2 13.33 2.84 16.55
N VAL A 3 13.33 1.96 15.58
CA VAL A 3 13.27 2.35 14.18
C VAL A 3 11.89 2.99 13.90
N PRO A 4 11.85 4.18 13.25
CA PRO A 4 10.58 4.77 12.85
C PRO A 4 9.69 3.82 12.07
N MET A 5 8.39 3.96 12.22
CA MET A 5 7.41 3.04 11.63
C MET A 5 7.51 2.95 10.11
N TYR A 6 7.69 4.08 9.42
CA TYR A 6 7.84 4.09 7.97
C TYR A 6 9.09 3.33 7.50
N LEU A 7 10.18 3.37 8.26
CA LEU A 7 11.39 2.61 7.93
C LEU A 7 11.18 1.10 8.12
N ARG A 8 10.41 0.72 9.14
CA ARG A 8 10.04 -0.70 9.32
C ARG A 8 9.25 -1.21 8.12
N THR A 9 8.27 -0.43 7.67
CA THR A 9 7.48 -0.76 6.48
C THR A 9 8.38 -0.83 5.24
N LEU A 10 9.26 0.14 5.07
CA LEU A 10 10.20 0.15 3.94
C LEU A 10 11.12 -1.09 3.94
N HIS A 11 11.66 -1.47 5.09
CA HIS A 11 12.51 -2.68 5.19
C HIS A 11 11.73 -3.95 4.83
N LYS A 12 10.47 -4.06 5.25
CA LYS A 12 9.60 -5.19 4.89
C LYS A 12 9.35 -5.24 3.38
N LEU A 13 9.10 -4.09 2.76
CA LEU A 13 8.94 -3.98 1.31
C LEU A 13 10.21 -4.33 0.56
N GLN A 14 11.36 -3.88 1.02
CA GLN A 14 12.65 -4.21 0.41
C GLN A 14 12.91 -5.73 0.46
N LYS A 15 12.60 -6.35 1.58
CA LYS A 15 12.73 -7.80 1.74
C LYS A 15 11.75 -8.55 0.82
N ALA A 16 10.50 -8.11 0.76
CA ALA A 16 9.51 -8.69 -0.14
C ALA A 16 9.91 -8.54 -1.60
N ALA A 17 10.37 -7.35 -2.01
CA ALA A 17 10.83 -7.09 -3.36
C ALA A 17 12.03 -7.96 -3.74
N SER A 18 12.94 -8.20 -2.80
CA SER A 18 14.09 -9.09 -3.01
C SER A 18 13.64 -10.54 -3.25
N GLU A 19 12.64 -11.01 -2.50
CA GLU A 19 12.09 -12.37 -2.67
C GLU A 19 11.32 -12.53 -3.99
N LEU A 20 10.55 -11.51 -4.37
CA LEU A 20 9.70 -11.53 -5.56
C LEU A 20 10.49 -11.31 -6.86
N GLY A 21 11.54 -10.49 -6.79
CA GLY A 21 12.29 -10.03 -7.97
C GLY A 21 11.50 -9.05 -8.82
N ASN A 22 12.19 -8.32 -9.66
CA ASN A 22 11.59 -7.40 -10.65
C ASN A 22 10.55 -6.41 -10.08
N CYS A 23 10.84 -5.88 -8.89
CA CYS A 23 10.01 -4.90 -8.19
C CYS A 23 10.77 -3.61 -7.95
N GLU A 24 10.10 -2.47 -8.19
CA GLU A 24 10.58 -1.15 -7.80
C GLU A 24 9.77 -0.67 -6.60
N ILE A 25 10.44 0.01 -5.67
CA ILE A 25 9.79 0.65 -4.51
C ILE A 25 9.82 2.16 -4.71
N ILE A 26 8.66 2.79 -4.56
CA ILE A 26 8.49 4.23 -4.62
C ILE A 26 7.89 4.69 -3.29
N VAL A 27 8.54 5.64 -2.64
CA VAL A 27 8.03 6.30 -1.44
C VAL A 27 7.48 7.66 -1.82
N VAL A 28 6.22 7.92 -1.46
CA VAL A 28 5.60 9.23 -1.64
C VAL A 28 5.35 9.83 -0.26
N THR A 29 5.89 11.01 -0.02
CA THR A 29 5.80 11.67 1.29
C THR A 29 5.73 13.20 1.11
N GLN A 30 5.14 13.86 2.11
CA GLN A 30 5.18 15.32 2.22
C GLN A 30 6.38 15.81 3.05
N TYR A 31 7.05 14.91 3.78
CA TYR A 31 8.09 15.26 4.75
C TYR A 31 9.48 15.06 4.17
N GLU A 32 10.28 16.12 4.14
CA GLU A 32 11.66 16.05 3.63
C GLU A 32 12.55 15.13 4.44
N GLU A 33 12.34 15.05 5.76
CA GLU A 33 13.08 14.13 6.61
C GLU A 33 12.86 12.67 6.22
N ILE A 34 11.61 12.29 5.95
CA ILE A 34 11.26 10.94 5.49
C ILE A 34 11.85 10.70 4.10
N ALA A 35 11.73 11.70 3.22
CA ALA A 35 12.30 11.61 1.87
C ALA A 35 13.80 11.34 1.89
N SER A 36 14.53 12.10 2.71
CA SER A 36 15.98 11.97 2.85
C SER A 36 16.39 10.57 3.35
N LYS A 37 15.70 10.08 4.39
CA LYS A 37 15.96 8.75 4.95
C LYS A 37 15.63 7.62 3.97
N ALA A 38 14.53 7.76 3.23
CA ALA A 38 14.15 6.78 2.22
C ALA A 38 15.15 6.75 1.06
N GLN A 39 15.64 7.91 0.62
CA GLN A 39 16.69 8.01 -0.40
C GLN A 39 17.99 7.31 0.03
N GLU A 40 18.37 7.45 1.30
CA GLU A 40 19.53 6.73 1.86
C GLU A 40 19.38 5.21 1.74
N SER A 41 18.16 4.71 1.71
CA SER A 41 17.84 3.28 1.54
C SER A 41 17.88 2.82 0.07
N GLY A 42 18.14 3.72 -0.87
CA GLY A 42 18.28 3.40 -2.29
C GLY A 42 16.96 3.27 -3.06
N VAL A 43 15.84 3.73 -2.50
CA VAL A 43 14.54 3.70 -3.17
C VAL A 43 14.23 5.04 -3.83
N ARG A 44 13.34 5.01 -4.83
CA ARG A 44 12.84 6.22 -5.47
C ARG A 44 11.90 6.96 -4.54
N VAL A 45 12.08 8.28 -4.43
CA VAL A 45 11.26 9.11 -3.55
C VAL A 45 10.63 10.24 -4.34
N LEU A 46 9.34 10.49 -4.07
CA LEU A 46 8.57 11.59 -4.63
C LEU A 46 7.96 12.41 -3.51
N ILE A 47 7.93 13.72 -3.67
CA ILE A 47 7.34 14.65 -2.70
C ILE A 47 5.91 14.98 -3.12
N ASN A 48 4.98 14.85 -2.17
CA ASN A 48 3.62 15.37 -2.33
C ASN A 48 3.57 16.80 -1.78
N SER A 49 3.52 17.78 -2.68
CA SER A 49 3.46 19.21 -2.32
C SER A 49 2.05 19.66 -1.94
N HIS A 50 1.04 18.81 -2.13
CA HIS A 50 -0.36 19.12 -1.86
C HIS A 50 -1.04 18.04 -1.01
N PRO A 51 -0.52 17.77 0.21
CA PRO A 51 -1.08 16.74 1.09
C PRO A 51 -2.53 17.04 1.52
N GLU A 52 -2.94 18.31 1.46
CA GLU A 52 -4.31 18.74 1.74
C GLU A 52 -5.34 18.15 0.78
N ARG A 53 -4.92 17.65 -0.37
CA ARG A 53 -5.79 16.96 -1.33
C ARG A 53 -6.14 15.52 -0.93
N GLY A 54 -5.58 15.07 0.20
CA GLY A 54 -5.86 13.75 0.77
C GLY A 54 -4.98 12.63 0.24
N ILE A 55 -5.23 11.43 0.73
CA ILE A 55 -4.42 10.22 0.42
C ILE A 55 -4.43 9.89 -1.08
N SER A 56 -5.51 10.19 -1.79
CA SER A 56 -5.61 9.95 -3.23
C SER A 56 -4.52 10.69 -4.01
N SER A 57 -4.13 11.88 -3.57
CA SER A 57 -3.06 12.64 -4.24
C SER A 57 -1.71 11.93 -4.16
N SER A 58 -1.37 11.35 -3.01
CA SER A 58 -0.14 10.55 -2.85
C SER A 58 -0.16 9.29 -3.71
N MET A 59 -1.29 8.59 -3.75
CA MET A 59 -1.47 7.41 -4.61
C MET A 59 -1.26 7.78 -6.09
N GLN A 60 -1.83 8.88 -6.53
CA GLN A 60 -1.76 9.33 -7.93
C GLN A 60 -0.36 9.75 -8.33
N ILE A 61 0.40 10.38 -7.44
CA ILE A 61 1.81 10.73 -7.67
C ILE A 61 2.65 9.47 -7.87
N GLY A 62 2.50 8.50 -6.98
CA GLY A 62 3.19 7.22 -7.09
C GLY A 62 2.81 6.45 -8.35
N LEU A 63 1.52 6.42 -8.66
CA LEU A 63 0.98 5.74 -9.83
C LEU A 63 1.50 6.36 -11.14
N ALA A 64 1.55 7.67 -11.24
CA ALA A 64 2.07 8.35 -12.42
C ALA A 64 3.54 7.99 -12.69
N ALA A 65 4.34 7.85 -11.63
CA ALA A 65 5.73 7.41 -11.73
C ALA A 65 5.86 5.92 -12.12
N ALA A 66 4.85 5.11 -11.81
CA ALA A 66 4.83 3.66 -12.05
C ALA A 66 3.91 3.26 -13.20
N LYS A 67 3.49 4.19 -14.05
CA LYS A 67 2.47 3.97 -15.10
C LYS A 67 2.81 2.85 -16.08
N GLU A 68 4.08 2.57 -16.29
CA GLU A 68 4.56 1.51 -17.19
C GLU A 68 4.58 0.13 -16.52
N SER A 69 4.37 0.06 -15.22
CA SER A 69 4.33 -1.21 -14.48
C SER A 69 3.05 -1.97 -14.80
N ALA A 70 3.14 -3.29 -14.83
CA ALA A 70 1.98 -4.17 -15.05
C ALA A 70 0.97 -4.09 -13.89
N ALA A 71 1.46 -3.87 -12.67
CA ALA A 71 0.64 -3.73 -11.46
C ALA A 71 1.36 -2.88 -10.42
N CYS A 72 0.59 -2.28 -9.51
CA CYS A 72 1.09 -1.54 -8.35
C CYS A 72 0.50 -2.09 -7.07
N LEU A 73 1.35 -2.30 -6.06
CA LEU A 73 0.93 -2.58 -4.69
C LEU A 73 1.02 -1.27 -3.90
N PHE A 74 -0.09 -0.91 -3.26
CA PHE A 74 -0.15 0.26 -2.37
C PHE A 74 -0.16 -0.21 -0.92
N ILE A 75 0.74 0.35 -0.13
CA ILE A 75 0.89 0.05 1.27
C ILE A 75 0.98 1.36 2.06
N VAL A 76 0.36 1.37 3.23
CA VAL A 76 0.43 2.48 4.19
C VAL A 76 1.46 2.17 5.28
N SER A 77 2.04 3.20 5.88
CA SER A 77 3.11 3.02 6.88
C SER A 77 2.60 2.84 8.30
N ASP A 78 1.31 2.91 8.53
CA ASP A 78 0.68 2.86 9.85
C ASP A 78 0.22 1.45 10.29
N GLN A 79 0.60 0.41 9.57
CA GLN A 79 0.35 -1.01 9.90
C GLN A 79 1.66 -1.69 10.35
N PRO A 80 2.13 -1.45 11.58
CA PRO A 80 3.46 -1.90 12.01
C PRO A 80 3.59 -3.42 12.15
N TRP A 81 2.48 -4.13 12.32
CA TRP A 81 2.48 -5.59 12.50
C TRP A 81 2.30 -6.38 11.21
N LEU A 82 2.05 -5.70 10.10
CA LEU A 82 2.02 -6.35 8.79
C LEU A 82 3.35 -7.03 8.51
N THR A 83 3.33 -8.28 8.08
CA THR A 83 4.55 -9.08 7.85
C THR A 83 5.00 -9.05 6.39
N THR A 84 6.29 -9.27 6.19
CA THR A 84 6.85 -9.47 4.84
C THR A 84 6.19 -10.66 4.14
N GLU A 85 5.95 -11.74 4.87
CA GLU A 85 5.29 -12.94 4.35
C GLU A 85 3.90 -12.63 3.77
N THR A 86 3.10 -11.83 4.48
CA THR A 86 1.77 -11.41 4.00
C THR A 86 1.87 -10.59 2.71
N ILE A 87 2.84 -9.69 2.61
CA ILE A 87 3.08 -8.91 1.38
C ILE A 87 3.40 -9.85 0.20
N VAL A 88 4.31 -10.78 0.40
CA VAL A 88 4.69 -11.77 -0.63
C VAL A 88 3.51 -12.65 -1.01
N ASN A 89 2.76 -13.14 -0.02
CA ASN A 89 1.58 -13.98 -0.25
C ASN A 89 0.49 -13.24 -1.03
N LEU A 90 0.31 -11.95 -0.77
CA LEU A 90 -0.66 -11.14 -1.50
C LEU A 90 -0.28 -11.04 -2.98
N VAL A 91 0.98 -10.83 -3.30
CA VAL A 91 1.47 -10.78 -4.68
C VAL A 91 1.27 -12.13 -5.37
N HIS A 92 1.63 -13.23 -4.70
CA HIS A 92 1.42 -14.58 -5.24
C HIS A 92 -0.06 -14.88 -5.49
N LYS A 93 -0.93 -14.46 -4.58
CA LYS A 93 -2.40 -14.61 -4.72
C LYS A 93 -2.90 -13.84 -5.95
N PHE A 94 -2.47 -12.59 -6.10
CA PHE A 94 -2.78 -11.77 -7.26
C PHE A 94 -2.35 -12.43 -8.57
N GLN A 95 -1.13 -12.96 -8.61
CA GLN A 95 -0.60 -13.60 -9.81
C GLN A 95 -1.31 -14.92 -10.13
N SER A 96 -1.60 -15.73 -9.13
CA SER A 96 -2.17 -17.08 -9.32
C SER A 96 -3.65 -17.06 -9.72
N GLU A 97 -4.41 -16.09 -9.24
CA GLU A 97 -5.86 -16.02 -9.52
C GLU A 97 -6.20 -15.26 -10.78
N HIS A 98 -5.23 -14.60 -11.41
CA HIS A 98 -5.41 -13.84 -12.66
C HIS A 98 -6.55 -12.81 -12.59
N LYS A 99 -6.69 -12.17 -11.41
CA LYS A 99 -7.63 -11.07 -11.20
C LYS A 99 -6.95 -9.72 -11.46
N GLY A 100 -7.76 -8.70 -11.72
CA GLY A 100 -7.25 -7.35 -11.94
C GLY A 100 -6.84 -6.63 -10.66
N MET A 101 -7.26 -7.13 -9.50
CA MET A 101 -6.94 -6.55 -8.19
C MET A 101 -6.71 -7.65 -7.16
N ALA A 102 -6.07 -7.27 -6.05
CA ALA A 102 -5.98 -8.10 -4.85
C ALA A 102 -6.00 -7.22 -3.61
N CYS A 103 -6.49 -7.77 -2.51
CA CYS A 103 -6.42 -7.11 -1.21
C CYS A 103 -6.47 -8.13 -0.09
N THR A 104 -6.21 -7.67 1.13
CA THR A 104 -6.38 -8.47 2.33
C THR A 104 -7.86 -8.53 2.71
N LEU A 105 -8.24 -9.63 3.37
CA LEU A 105 -9.60 -9.86 3.84
C LEU A 105 -9.54 -10.37 5.29
N LEU A 106 -10.28 -9.72 6.17
CA LEU A 106 -10.41 -10.12 7.57
C LEU A 106 -11.87 -9.96 7.99
N ASN A 107 -12.52 -11.07 8.40
CA ASN A 107 -13.93 -11.06 8.83
C ASN A 107 -14.84 -10.34 7.82
N ASP A 108 -14.73 -10.70 6.55
CA ASP A 108 -15.49 -10.13 5.42
C ASP A 108 -15.21 -8.63 5.15
N LYS A 109 -14.17 -8.05 5.77
CA LYS A 109 -13.73 -6.68 5.52
C LYS A 109 -12.46 -6.67 4.70
N THR A 110 -12.49 -5.93 3.61
CA THR A 110 -11.30 -5.69 2.77
C THR A 110 -10.40 -4.64 3.42
N GLY A 111 -9.10 -4.80 3.23
CA GLY A 111 -8.12 -3.89 3.83
C GLY A 111 -6.86 -3.75 3.00
N ASN A 112 -5.94 -2.93 3.52
CA ASN A 112 -4.62 -2.74 2.95
C ASN A 112 -3.67 -3.89 3.38
N PRO A 113 -2.63 -4.16 2.60
CA PRO A 113 -2.31 -3.58 1.30
C PRO A 113 -3.23 -4.06 0.17
N CYS A 114 -3.24 -3.29 -0.93
CA CYS A 114 -4.01 -3.59 -2.13
C CYS A 114 -3.11 -3.60 -3.35
N ILE A 115 -3.46 -4.43 -4.33
CA ILE A 115 -2.78 -4.48 -5.63
C ILE A 115 -3.78 -4.15 -6.73
N PHE A 116 -3.35 -3.33 -7.68
CA PHE A 116 -4.13 -2.98 -8.87
C PHE A 116 -3.30 -3.23 -10.13
N SER A 117 -3.89 -3.95 -11.09
CA SER A 117 -3.30 -4.07 -12.42
C SER A 117 -3.46 -2.76 -13.19
N ARG A 118 -2.68 -2.61 -14.27
CA ARG A 118 -2.74 -1.44 -15.17
C ARG A 118 -4.16 -1.14 -15.65
N LYS A 119 -5.00 -2.14 -15.77
CA LYS A 119 -6.42 -2.00 -16.14
C LYS A 119 -7.17 -0.96 -15.31
N TYR A 120 -6.77 -0.77 -14.04
CA TYR A 120 -7.45 0.12 -13.10
C TYR A 120 -6.72 1.45 -12.87
N TYR A 121 -5.62 1.72 -13.57
CA TYR A 121 -4.84 2.95 -13.33
C TYR A 121 -5.64 4.21 -13.64
N GLN A 122 -6.47 4.19 -14.66
CA GLN A 122 -7.32 5.33 -15.00
C GLN A 122 -8.34 5.61 -13.90
N GLU A 123 -9.03 4.59 -13.38
CA GLU A 123 -9.97 4.76 -12.25
C GLU A 123 -9.27 5.30 -11.01
N LEU A 124 -8.05 4.80 -10.71
CA LEU A 124 -7.25 5.30 -9.59
C LEU A 124 -6.89 6.78 -9.74
N GLN A 125 -6.64 7.26 -10.96
CA GLN A 125 -6.35 8.67 -11.22
C GLN A 125 -7.58 9.57 -11.05
N GLU A 126 -8.77 9.03 -11.02
CA GLU A 126 -10.03 9.76 -10.91
C GLU A 126 -10.56 9.87 -9.47
N ILE A 127 -10.02 9.11 -8.52
CA ILE A 127 -10.44 9.23 -7.11
C ILE A 127 -9.91 10.53 -6.49
N THR A 128 -10.66 11.04 -5.49
CA THR A 128 -10.34 12.31 -4.84
C THR A 128 -10.42 12.21 -3.32
N GLY A 129 -9.76 13.15 -2.64
CA GLY A 129 -9.84 13.31 -1.19
C GLY A 129 -9.11 12.19 -0.43
N ASP A 130 -9.66 11.83 0.72
CA ASP A 130 -9.10 10.80 1.60
C ASP A 130 -9.58 9.38 1.25
N LYS A 131 -10.16 9.22 0.08
CA LYS A 131 -10.58 7.92 -0.42
C LYS A 131 -9.41 7.21 -1.09
N GLY A 132 -9.16 5.98 -0.68
CA GLY A 132 -8.14 5.13 -1.26
C GLY A 132 -8.70 4.16 -2.30
N GLY A 133 -7.90 3.18 -2.68
CA GLY A 133 -8.27 2.19 -3.69
C GLY A 133 -9.44 1.27 -3.31
N LYS A 134 -9.83 1.24 -2.04
CA LYS A 134 -10.96 0.40 -1.56
C LYS A 134 -12.25 0.67 -2.32
N GLN A 135 -12.47 1.90 -2.76
CA GLN A 135 -13.62 2.27 -3.60
C GLN A 135 -13.69 1.45 -4.88
N ILE A 136 -12.55 1.29 -5.55
CA ILE A 136 -12.45 0.54 -6.81
C ILE A 136 -12.66 -0.95 -6.56
N ILE A 137 -12.08 -1.46 -5.48
CA ILE A 137 -12.30 -2.86 -5.05
C ILE A 137 -13.79 -3.12 -4.84
N ASN A 138 -14.49 -2.22 -4.16
CA ASN A 138 -15.92 -2.37 -3.88
C ASN A 138 -16.79 -2.25 -5.14
N ARG A 139 -16.32 -1.55 -6.18
CA ARG A 139 -17.04 -1.46 -7.47
C ARG A 139 -16.91 -2.73 -8.31
N HIS A 140 -15.83 -3.47 -8.14
CA HIS A 140 -15.50 -4.62 -8.98
C HIS A 140 -15.13 -5.85 -8.15
N PRO A 141 -16.01 -6.30 -7.23
CA PRO A 141 -15.68 -7.39 -6.31
C PRO A 141 -15.41 -8.72 -7.02
N GLU A 142 -15.92 -8.90 -8.24
CA GLU A 142 -15.70 -10.09 -9.06
C GLU A 142 -14.29 -10.18 -9.63
N ASP A 143 -13.56 -9.06 -9.67
CA ASP A 143 -12.20 -8.98 -10.24
C ASP A 143 -11.13 -8.79 -9.16
N VAL A 144 -11.39 -9.29 -7.95
CA VAL A 144 -10.51 -9.16 -6.79
C VAL A 144 -10.09 -10.53 -6.28
N ALA A 145 -8.78 -10.73 -6.11
CA ALA A 145 -8.23 -11.84 -5.35
C ALA A 145 -8.13 -11.44 -3.88
N TYR A 146 -8.73 -12.22 -3.00
CA TYR A 146 -8.77 -11.93 -1.56
C TYR A 146 -7.78 -12.84 -0.82
N LEU A 147 -6.84 -12.24 -0.09
CA LEU A 147 -5.96 -12.95 0.83
C LEU A 147 -6.53 -12.87 2.23
N GLU A 148 -7.06 -13.98 2.74
CA GLU A 148 -7.55 -14.05 4.11
C GLU A 148 -6.39 -13.94 5.10
N ILE A 149 -6.56 -13.07 6.10
CA ILE A 149 -5.58 -12.82 7.15
C ILE A 149 -6.02 -13.57 8.41
N GLU A 150 -5.11 -14.36 8.96
CA GLU A 150 -5.36 -15.14 10.18
C GLU A 150 -5.14 -14.30 11.44
N ASP A 151 -4.08 -13.51 11.47
CA ASP A 151 -3.77 -12.63 12.60
C ASP A 151 -4.31 -11.23 12.37
N ALA A 152 -5.42 -10.91 13.01
CA ALA A 152 -6.08 -9.60 12.92
C ALA A 152 -5.13 -8.44 13.25
N LYS A 153 -4.10 -8.68 14.05
CA LYS A 153 -3.11 -7.66 14.43
C LYS A 153 -2.36 -7.10 13.22
N GLU A 154 -2.15 -7.90 12.18
CA GLU A 154 -1.46 -7.44 10.97
C GLU A 154 -2.14 -6.25 10.30
N LEU A 155 -3.47 -6.14 10.43
CA LEU A 155 -4.26 -5.09 9.77
C LEU A 155 -4.62 -3.93 10.69
N VAL A 156 -4.07 -3.87 11.90
CA VAL A 156 -4.33 -2.78 12.86
C VAL A 156 -3.54 -1.54 12.45
N ASP A 157 -4.27 -0.43 12.27
CA ASP A 157 -3.69 0.88 12.04
C ASP A 157 -3.38 1.56 13.39
N VAL A 158 -2.19 2.14 13.53
CA VAL A 158 -1.78 2.79 14.79
C VAL A 158 -2.65 3.98 15.12
N ASP A 159 -3.09 4.75 14.13
CA ASP A 159 -3.97 5.90 14.33
C ASP A 159 -5.31 5.51 14.97
N THR A 160 -5.83 4.33 14.64
CA THR A 160 -7.06 3.79 15.23
C THR A 160 -6.88 3.50 16.71
N LEU A 161 -5.73 2.96 17.11
CA LEU A 161 -5.43 2.67 18.53
C LEU A 161 -5.39 3.93 19.42
N TYR A 162 -4.90 5.05 18.88
CA TYR A 162 -4.84 6.31 19.62
C TYR A 162 -6.23 6.98 19.75
N ASN A 163 -7.12 6.75 18.78
CA ASN A 163 -8.47 7.30 18.80
C ASN A 163 -9.40 6.55 19.76
N ASP A 164 -9.23 5.24 19.92
CA ASP A 164 -10.03 4.43 20.87
C ASP A 164 -9.65 4.67 22.33
N GLY A 165 -8.51 5.29 22.60
CA GLY A 165 -8.04 5.62 23.94
C GLY A 165 -8.50 6.96 24.49
N ARG A 166 -9.33 7.71 23.74
CA ARG A 166 -9.87 9.01 24.15
C ARG A 166 -11.39 8.97 24.31
N GLN A 167 -11.87 8.15 25.24
CA GLN A 167 -13.21 8.30 25.80
C GLN A 167 -13.12 8.48 27.29
#